data_06ed188aef154411a74222cbcaeddf90
#
_entry.id   06ed188aef154411a74222cbcaeddf90
#
_cell.length_a   1.000
_cell.length_b   1.000
_cell.length_c   1.000
_cell.angle_alpha   90.00
_cell.angle_beta   90.00
_cell.angle_gamma   90.00
#
_symmetry.space_group_name_H-M   'P 1'
#
loop_
_entity.id
_entity.type
_entity.pdbx_description
1 polymer ?
#
loop_
_entity_poly.entity_id
_entity_poly.type
_entity_poly.pdbx_seq_one_letter_code
_entity_poly.pdbx_strand_id
1 'polypeptide(L)'
;RKQACTSCIHKFPQKKYTGHLIPISWQRLCNLCEVLCGKAVSIMQNSVTLDNHISPGLFKSEEEVMFFLLLSEIQKPEEPLGSWSFSALLAKQGICVSTATIGRYLKMMDSDGLTIRKSNQGRIITEKGKNWLHSITEHLARAEVHDEASIGLRVNEYTDLLDLIQARKTIEMETVRLAAANATQEELRKLRQSVSLYYRDVAENKSHDESAYNFHTIIAEMSRNKYFKYLLDIMIFEEQKMEERMDKLVTKE
;
A
#
# COMPACT_ATOMS: atom_id res chain seq x y z
N ARG A 1 5.38 23.74 21.37
CA ARG A 1 4.03 23.78 21.99
C ARG A 1 3.04 23.38 20.92
N LYS A 2 2.54 22.14 21.01
CA LYS A 2 1.50 21.58 20.11
C LYS A 2 0.15 22.13 20.55
N GLN A 3 -0.53 22.90 19.72
CA GLN A 3 -1.95 23.15 19.86
C GLN A 3 -2.67 22.23 18.87
N ALA A 4 -3.32 21.19 19.38
CA ALA A 4 -4.22 20.34 18.63
C ALA A 4 -5.47 21.14 18.23
N CYS A 5 -5.89 20.99 16.99
CA CYS A 5 -7.10 21.59 16.46
C CYS A 5 -8.33 20.90 17.07
N THR A 6 -8.92 21.50 18.10
CA THR A 6 -10.08 21.01 18.86
C THR A 6 -11.43 21.28 18.17
N SER A 7 -11.46 21.75 16.93
CA SER A 7 -12.70 22.18 16.27
C SER A 7 -13.42 21.12 15.42
N CYS A 8 -12.85 19.93 15.23
CA CYS A 8 -13.43 18.90 14.36
C CYS A 8 -14.31 17.85 15.05
N ILE A 9 -14.41 17.85 16.40
CA ILE A 9 -15.05 16.74 17.14
C ILE A 9 -16.59 16.89 17.32
N HIS A 10 -17.19 18.03 17.01
CA HIS A 10 -18.58 18.30 17.45
C HIS A 10 -19.61 18.63 16.37
N LYS A 11 -19.60 18.04 15.19
CA LYS A 11 -20.77 18.24 14.27
C LYS A 11 -20.97 17.08 13.27
N PHE A 12 -21.36 15.88 13.72
CA PHE A 12 -22.07 14.97 12.80
C PHE A 12 -23.04 14.05 13.54
N PRO A 13 -24.30 13.87 13.07
CA PRO A 13 -25.28 12.98 13.65
C PRO A 13 -24.99 11.52 13.30
N GLN A 14 -25.04 10.64 14.31
CA GLN A 14 -24.97 9.20 14.12
C GLN A 14 -26.26 8.68 13.47
N LYS A 15 -26.21 8.30 12.20
CA LYS A 15 -27.25 7.47 11.58
C LYS A 15 -26.77 6.04 11.45
N LYS A 16 -27.50 5.13 12.10
CA LYS A 16 -27.36 3.68 11.96
C LYS A 16 -27.69 3.25 10.54
N TYR A 17 -26.77 2.58 9.87
CA TYR A 17 -27.04 1.86 8.64
C TYR A 17 -26.84 0.36 8.86
N THR A 18 -27.90 -0.40 8.63
CA THR A 18 -27.91 -1.85 8.50
C THR A 18 -27.81 -2.19 7.02
N GLY A 19 -26.84 -3.02 6.62
CA GLY A 19 -26.81 -3.57 5.27
C GLY A 19 -25.41 -3.66 4.64
N HIS A 20 -24.97 -4.85 4.40
CA HIS A 20 -23.80 -5.38 3.76
C HIS A 20 -23.18 -4.56 2.63
N LEU A 21 -22.15 -3.82 2.96
CA LEU A 21 -20.99 -3.41 2.16
C LEU A 21 -20.10 -2.64 3.13
N ILE A 22 -18.85 -3.02 3.30
CA ILE A 22 -17.92 -2.33 4.19
C ILE A 22 -17.71 -0.93 3.63
N PRO A 23 -18.29 0.12 4.22
CA PRO A 23 -17.96 1.46 3.78
C PRO A 23 -16.55 1.74 4.30
N ILE A 24 -15.62 2.04 3.39
CA ILE A 24 -14.38 2.73 3.74
C ILE A 24 -14.83 3.94 4.54
N SER A 25 -14.60 3.91 5.84
CA SER A 25 -15.13 4.95 6.72
C SER A 25 -14.48 6.28 6.31
N TRP A 26 -15.29 7.34 6.21
CA TRP A 26 -14.84 8.73 5.98
C TRP A 26 -13.69 9.13 6.92
N GLN A 27 -13.62 8.51 8.09
CA GLN A 27 -12.55 8.68 9.07
C GLN A 27 -11.18 8.21 8.52
N ARG A 28 -11.15 7.12 7.72
CA ARG A 28 -9.91 6.61 7.09
C ARG A 28 -9.48 7.50 5.93
N LEU A 29 -10.42 8.01 5.14
CA LEU A 29 -10.13 9.01 4.10
C LEU A 29 -9.68 10.35 4.69
N CYS A 30 -10.23 10.78 5.84
CA CYS A 30 -9.73 11.94 6.58
C CYS A 30 -8.34 11.71 7.14
N ASN A 31 -8.03 10.53 7.69
CA ASN A 31 -6.69 10.21 8.19
C ASN A 31 -5.68 10.12 7.04
N LEU A 32 -6.07 9.56 5.88
CA LEU A 32 -5.25 9.58 4.68
C LEU A 32 -5.03 11.03 4.18
N CYS A 33 -6.08 11.84 4.21
CA CYS A 33 -6.00 13.27 3.87
C CYS A 33 -5.13 14.04 4.87
N GLU A 34 -5.19 13.76 6.18
CA GLU A 34 -4.31 14.36 7.19
C GLU A 34 -2.86 13.93 7.02
N VAL A 35 -2.60 12.67 6.71
CA VAL A 35 -1.25 12.15 6.42
C VAL A 35 -0.72 12.73 5.11
N LEU A 36 -1.53 12.78 4.05
CA LEU A 36 -1.14 13.35 2.76
C LEU A 36 -1.07 14.89 2.82
N CYS A 37 -1.99 15.56 3.54
CA CYS A 37 -1.95 17.00 3.73
C CYS A 37 -0.76 17.44 4.60
N GLY A 38 -0.49 16.77 5.72
CA GLY A 38 0.68 17.07 6.55
C GLY A 38 2.00 16.91 5.78
N LYS A 39 2.05 15.97 4.84
CA LYS A 39 3.22 15.72 3.98
C LYS A 39 3.27 16.66 2.77
N ALA A 40 2.14 16.96 2.12
CA ALA A 40 2.09 17.93 1.02
C ALA A 40 2.49 19.33 1.46
N VAL A 41 2.14 19.74 2.69
CA VAL A 41 2.59 21.02 3.30
C VAL A 41 4.09 21.00 3.56
N SER A 42 4.65 19.89 4.05
CA SER A 42 6.09 19.73 4.24
C SER A 42 6.86 19.73 2.90
N ILE A 43 6.27 19.18 1.85
CA ILE A 43 6.82 19.13 0.49
C ILE A 43 6.88 20.53 -0.14
N MET A 44 5.86 21.38 0.10
CA MET A 44 5.83 22.75 -0.45
C MET A 44 6.69 23.75 0.33
N GLN A 45 7.02 23.45 1.58
CA GLN A 45 7.88 24.28 2.44
C GLN A 45 9.37 23.95 2.33
N ASN A 46 9.70 22.70 1.99
CA ASN A 46 11.06 22.24 1.78
C ASN A 46 11.13 21.54 0.43
N SER A 47 11.80 22.13 -0.52
CA SER A 47 12.09 21.56 -1.85
C SER A 47 13.03 20.34 -1.81
N VAL A 48 12.97 19.54 -0.77
CA VAL A 48 13.82 18.35 -0.59
C VAL A 48 13.00 17.21 0.02
N THR A 49 12.93 16.11 -0.74
CA THR A 49 12.55 14.74 -0.36
C THR A 49 11.06 14.41 -0.22
N LEU A 50 10.44 14.12 -1.37
CA LEU A 50 9.16 13.39 -1.51
C LEU A 50 9.29 11.88 -1.19
N ASP A 51 10.50 11.41 -0.89
CA ASP A 51 10.86 10.00 -1.07
C ASP A 51 10.52 9.04 0.06
N ASN A 52 10.00 9.47 1.21
CA ASN A 52 10.00 8.54 2.34
C ASN A 52 8.65 8.09 2.91
N HIS A 53 7.48 8.54 2.40
CA HIS A 53 6.19 8.14 3.01
C HIS A 53 4.97 8.04 2.08
N ILE A 54 5.11 8.22 0.78
CA ILE A 54 4.14 7.78 -0.23
C ILE A 54 4.72 6.51 -0.82
N SER A 55 3.95 5.44 -0.87
CA SER A 55 4.42 4.17 -1.46
C SER A 55 5.13 4.47 -2.77
N PRO A 56 6.42 4.07 -2.93
CA PRO A 56 7.19 4.38 -4.12
C PRO A 56 6.44 3.89 -5.35
N GLY A 57 6.04 4.80 -6.25
CA GLY A 57 5.37 4.46 -7.50
C GLY A 57 3.86 4.73 -7.58
N LEU A 58 3.21 5.25 -6.52
CA LEU A 58 1.78 5.55 -6.58
C LEU A 58 1.48 6.79 -7.43
N PHE A 59 2.23 7.86 -7.22
CA PHE A 59 2.19 9.07 -8.04
C PHE A 59 3.50 9.21 -8.80
N LYS A 60 3.43 9.49 -10.08
CA LYS A 60 4.60 9.63 -10.95
C LYS A 60 5.21 11.02 -10.86
N SER A 61 4.46 12.00 -10.35
CA SER A 61 4.90 13.38 -10.24
C SER A 61 4.09 14.18 -9.21
N GLU A 62 4.60 15.35 -8.84
CA GLU A 62 3.87 16.31 -7.99
C GLU A 62 2.57 16.80 -8.62
N GLU A 63 2.51 16.86 -9.95
CA GLU A 63 1.30 17.20 -10.68
C GLU A 63 0.19 16.20 -10.44
N GLU A 64 0.49 14.89 -10.45
CA GLU A 64 -0.51 13.85 -10.18
C GLU A 64 -1.05 13.94 -8.75
N VAL A 65 -0.23 14.28 -7.76
CA VAL A 65 -0.69 14.55 -6.39
C VAL A 65 -1.68 15.71 -6.37
N MET A 66 -1.34 16.80 -7.06
CA MET A 66 -2.22 17.96 -7.13
C MET A 66 -3.51 17.65 -7.90
N PHE A 67 -3.45 16.87 -8.98
CA PHE A 67 -4.63 16.39 -9.71
C PHE A 67 -5.55 15.58 -8.80
N PHE A 68 -4.99 14.66 -8.02
CA PHE A 68 -5.75 13.88 -7.05
C PHE A 68 -6.48 14.77 -6.04
N LEU A 69 -5.78 15.73 -5.44
CA LEU A 69 -6.38 16.66 -4.48
C LEU A 69 -7.50 17.49 -5.12
N LEU A 70 -7.28 18.06 -6.31
CA LEU A 70 -8.28 18.89 -6.99
C LEU A 70 -9.48 18.07 -7.46
N LEU A 71 -9.28 16.85 -8.01
CA LEU A 71 -10.36 15.96 -8.44
C LEU A 71 -11.18 15.46 -7.27
N SER A 72 -10.56 15.18 -6.13
CA SER A 72 -11.27 14.76 -4.92
C SER A 72 -12.22 15.85 -4.40
N GLU A 73 -11.85 17.12 -4.57
CA GLU A 73 -12.71 18.24 -4.19
C GLU A 73 -13.83 18.49 -5.22
N ILE A 74 -13.58 18.37 -6.52
CA ILE A 74 -14.60 18.50 -7.57
C ILE A 74 -15.70 17.43 -7.47
N GLN A 75 -15.35 16.23 -7.02
CA GLN A 75 -16.29 15.12 -6.94
C GLN A 75 -17.39 15.33 -5.90
N LYS A 76 -17.13 16.13 -4.87
CA LYS A 76 -18.05 16.33 -3.73
C LYS A 76 -19.28 17.18 -4.05
N PRO A 77 -19.15 18.37 -4.67
CA PRO A 77 -20.28 19.16 -5.09
C PRO A 77 -20.67 18.87 -6.54
N GLU A 78 -21.96 18.89 -6.85
CA GLU A 78 -22.45 18.86 -8.25
C GLU A 78 -22.18 20.19 -9.01
N GLU A 79 -21.62 21.17 -8.32
CA GLU A 79 -21.38 22.50 -8.85
C GLU A 79 -19.96 22.67 -9.39
N PRO A 80 -19.78 23.47 -10.47
CA PRO A 80 -18.47 23.75 -11.02
C PRO A 80 -17.59 24.53 -10.02
N LEU A 81 -16.32 24.13 -9.88
CA LEU A 81 -15.36 24.80 -9.00
C LEU A 81 -14.32 25.59 -9.79
N GLY A 82 -14.07 26.82 -9.35
CA GLY A 82 -13.00 27.70 -9.89
C GLY A 82 -11.74 27.68 -9.04
N SER A 83 -10.64 28.26 -9.55
CA SER A 83 -9.34 28.26 -8.85
C SER A 83 -9.39 28.95 -7.48
N TRP A 84 -10.27 29.95 -7.30
CA TRP A 84 -10.46 30.60 -6.00
C TRP A 84 -11.12 29.67 -4.99
N SER A 85 -12.18 28.96 -5.40
CA SER A 85 -12.89 27.99 -4.55
C SER A 85 -11.93 26.85 -4.12
N PHE A 86 -11.11 26.33 -5.03
CA PHE A 86 -10.09 25.34 -4.69
C PHE A 86 -9.06 25.86 -3.70
N SER A 87 -8.56 27.10 -3.89
CA SER A 87 -7.61 27.70 -2.95
C SER A 87 -8.20 27.80 -1.55
N ALA A 88 -9.47 28.18 -1.44
CA ALA A 88 -10.16 28.26 -0.16
C ALA A 88 -10.41 26.86 0.47
N LEU A 89 -10.74 25.84 -0.33
CA LEU A 89 -10.95 24.47 0.15
C LEU A 89 -9.64 23.84 0.64
N LEU A 90 -8.57 23.97 -0.14
CA LEU A 90 -7.25 23.46 0.22
C LEU A 90 -6.67 24.19 1.45
N ALA A 91 -6.88 25.50 1.56
CA ALA A 91 -6.47 26.26 2.75
C ALA A 91 -7.14 25.79 4.04
N LYS A 92 -8.42 25.34 3.99
CA LYS A 92 -9.10 24.72 5.13
C LYS A 92 -8.45 23.39 5.57
N GLN A 93 -7.76 22.74 4.66
CA GLN A 93 -7.02 21.50 4.91
C GLN A 93 -5.54 21.76 5.26
N GLY A 94 -5.15 23.04 5.41
CA GLY A 94 -3.77 23.43 5.72
C GLY A 94 -2.85 23.52 4.50
N ILE A 95 -3.39 23.37 3.29
CA ILE A 95 -2.61 23.41 2.02
C ILE A 95 -2.73 24.80 1.40
N CYS A 96 -1.65 25.60 1.47
CA CYS A 96 -1.59 26.93 0.94
C CYS A 96 -1.05 26.97 -0.50
N VAL A 97 -1.94 27.01 -1.49
CA VAL A 97 -1.57 27.09 -2.91
C VAL A 97 -2.21 28.32 -3.53
N SER A 98 -1.41 29.06 -4.34
CA SER A 98 -1.91 30.26 -5.02
C SER A 98 -2.97 29.92 -6.07
N THR A 99 -3.94 30.80 -6.26
CA THR A 99 -4.99 30.67 -7.30
C THR A 99 -4.39 30.57 -8.70
N ALA A 100 -3.24 31.23 -8.94
CA ALA A 100 -2.51 31.17 -10.21
C ALA A 100 -1.93 29.75 -10.46
N THR A 101 -1.33 29.16 -9.42
CA THR A 101 -0.79 27.79 -9.48
C THR A 101 -1.91 26.78 -9.71
N ILE A 102 -3.01 26.88 -8.95
CA ILE A 102 -4.20 26.04 -9.15
C ILE A 102 -4.74 26.21 -10.58
N GLY A 103 -4.82 27.44 -11.08
CA GLY A 103 -5.27 27.72 -12.44
C GLY A 103 -4.42 27.02 -13.50
N ARG A 104 -3.10 26.89 -13.28
CA ARG A 104 -2.19 26.14 -14.14
C ARG A 104 -2.51 24.64 -14.13
N TYR A 105 -2.64 24.02 -12.94
CA TYR A 105 -3.00 22.62 -12.83
C TYR A 105 -4.36 22.30 -13.43
N LEU A 106 -5.35 23.16 -13.23
CA LEU A 106 -6.67 22.99 -13.84
C LEU A 106 -6.62 23.04 -15.38
N LYS A 107 -5.75 23.84 -15.98
CA LYS A 107 -5.53 23.84 -17.44
C LYS A 107 -4.88 22.54 -17.91
N MET A 108 -3.91 22.01 -17.16
CA MET A 108 -3.30 20.71 -17.46
C MET A 108 -4.33 19.61 -17.40
N MET A 109 -5.17 19.59 -16.35
CA MET A 109 -6.27 18.62 -16.23
C MET A 109 -7.29 18.71 -17.36
N ASP A 110 -7.60 19.93 -17.84
CA ASP A 110 -8.43 20.12 -19.03
C ASP A 110 -7.77 19.52 -20.29
N SER A 111 -6.46 19.75 -20.48
CA SER A 111 -5.69 19.18 -21.60
C SER A 111 -5.65 17.65 -21.55
N ASP A 112 -5.54 17.07 -20.36
CA ASP A 112 -5.56 15.63 -20.14
C ASP A 112 -6.97 15.02 -20.20
N GLY A 113 -7.99 15.88 -20.35
CA GLY A 113 -9.39 15.48 -20.42
C GLY A 113 -9.97 14.96 -19.10
N LEU A 114 -9.33 15.27 -17.98
CA LEU A 114 -9.80 14.90 -16.64
C LEU A 114 -10.91 15.83 -16.14
N THR A 115 -10.87 17.09 -16.59
CA THR A 115 -11.88 18.11 -16.30
C THR A 115 -12.34 18.80 -17.56
N ILE A 116 -13.51 19.45 -17.48
CA ILE A 116 -14.05 20.29 -18.52
C ILE A 116 -14.50 21.62 -17.93
N ARG A 117 -14.19 22.72 -18.62
CA ARG A 117 -14.61 24.05 -18.21
C ARG A 117 -16.10 24.27 -18.52
N LYS A 118 -16.86 24.72 -17.50
CA LYS A 118 -18.27 25.08 -17.64
C LYS A 118 -18.41 26.62 -17.64
N SER A 119 -18.24 27.22 -18.80
CA SER A 119 -18.29 28.70 -18.98
C SER A 119 -17.37 29.42 -17.97
N ASN A 120 -17.88 30.45 -17.31
CA ASN A 120 -17.16 31.21 -16.28
C ASN A 120 -17.39 30.68 -14.85
N GLN A 121 -18.17 29.59 -14.68
CA GLN A 121 -18.53 29.05 -13.37
C GLN A 121 -17.42 28.19 -12.76
N GLY A 122 -16.52 27.66 -13.59
CA GLY A 122 -15.45 26.77 -13.10
C GLY A 122 -15.30 25.52 -13.96
N ARG A 123 -14.94 24.41 -13.32
CA ARG A 123 -14.74 23.10 -13.96
C ARG A 123 -15.55 22.04 -13.29
N ILE A 124 -15.92 21.04 -14.06
CA ILE A 124 -16.53 19.78 -13.60
C ILE A 124 -15.64 18.62 -13.99
N ILE A 125 -15.73 17.54 -13.24
CA ILE A 125 -15.01 16.29 -13.52
C ILE A 125 -15.64 15.58 -14.73
N THR A 126 -14.82 15.00 -15.59
CA THR A 126 -15.26 14.16 -16.69
C THR A 126 -15.35 12.69 -16.25
N GLU A 127 -15.94 11.80 -17.08
CA GLU A 127 -15.89 10.36 -16.82
C GLU A 127 -14.44 9.83 -16.79
N LYS A 128 -13.57 10.36 -17.65
CA LYS A 128 -12.13 10.04 -17.61
C LYS A 128 -11.51 10.45 -16.28
N GLY A 129 -11.86 11.64 -15.79
CA GLY A 129 -11.38 12.13 -14.49
C GLY A 129 -11.87 11.27 -13.32
N LYS A 130 -13.15 10.85 -13.33
CA LYS A 130 -13.71 9.95 -12.33
C LYS A 130 -13.00 8.59 -12.32
N ASN A 131 -12.79 8.01 -13.49
CA ASN A 131 -12.10 6.73 -13.63
C ASN A 131 -10.65 6.82 -13.15
N TRP A 132 -9.95 7.91 -13.48
CA TRP A 132 -8.59 8.16 -13.00
C TRP A 132 -8.57 8.28 -11.48
N LEU A 133 -9.46 9.10 -10.90
CA LEU A 133 -9.56 9.28 -9.45
C LEU A 133 -9.89 7.97 -8.73
N HIS A 134 -10.81 7.19 -9.28
CA HIS A 134 -11.17 5.87 -8.75
C HIS A 134 -9.96 4.91 -8.75
N SER A 135 -9.23 4.86 -9.86
CA SER A 135 -8.01 4.03 -9.96
C SER A 135 -6.96 4.40 -8.90
N ILE A 136 -6.69 5.68 -8.71
CA ILE A 136 -5.74 6.14 -7.69
C ILE A 136 -6.25 5.80 -6.28
N THR A 137 -7.55 6.02 -6.02
CA THR A 137 -8.16 5.71 -4.71
C THR A 137 -8.08 4.21 -4.39
N GLU A 138 -8.32 3.35 -5.38
CA GLU A 138 -8.15 1.89 -5.21
C GLU A 138 -6.69 1.51 -4.93
N HIS A 139 -5.74 2.12 -5.63
CA HIS A 139 -4.32 1.87 -5.39
C HIS A 139 -3.91 2.32 -3.98
N LEU A 140 -4.39 3.48 -3.51
CA LEU A 140 -4.15 3.95 -2.14
C LEU A 140 -4.71 2.97 -1.10
N ALA A 141 -5.95 2.52 -1.28
CA ALA A 141 -6.56 1.56 -0.36
C ALA A 141 -5.80 0.22 -0.32
N ARG A 142 -5.30 -0.24 -1.46
CA ARG A 142 -4.46 -1.45 -1.52
C ARG A 142 -3.11 -1.23 -0.82
N ALA A 143 -2.45 -0.10 -1.06
CA ALA A 143 -1.19 0.24 -0.42
C ALA A 143 -1.33 0.31 1.11
N GLU A 144 -2.42 0.89 1.63
CA GLU A 144 -2.70 0.94 3.06
C GLU A 144 -2.85 -0.47 3.65
N VAL A 145 -3.62 -1.35 2.99
CA VAL A 145 -3.77 -2.75 3.42
C VAL A 145 -2.43 -3.49 3.38
N HIS A 146 -1.60 -3.24 2.37
CA HIS A 146 -0.26 -3.83 2.27
C HIS A 146 0.66 -3.35 3.39
N ASP A 147 0.63 -2.06 3.72
CA ASP A 147 1.44 -1.50 4.80
C ASP A 147 0.99 -2.04 6.16
N GLU A 148 -0.32 -2.10 6.43
CA GLU A 148 -0.87 -2.70 7.65
C GLU A 148 -0.48 -4.19 7.77
N ALA A 149 -0.62 -4.95 6.68
CA ALA A 149 -0.24 -6.36 6.65
C ALA A 149 1.27 -6.55 6.86
N SER A 150 2.09 -5.72 6.22
CA SER A 150 3.55 -5.74 6.38
C SER A 150 3.99 -5.45 7.83
N ILE A 151 3.29 -4.53 8.52
CA ILE A 151 3.55 -4.25 9.93
C ILE A 151 3.07 -5.40 10.81
N GLY A 152 1.86 -5.92 10.55
CA GLY A 152 1.24 -6.99 11.34
C GLY A 152 1.93 -8.35 11.20
N LEU A 153 2.63 -8.59 10.09
CA LEU A 153 3.36 -9.82 9.83
C LEU A 153 4.80 -9.80 10.40
N ARG A 154 5.28 -8.66 10.92
CA ARG A 154 6.62 -8.59 11.52
C ARG A 154 6.71 -9.45 12.77
N VAL A 155 7.73 -10.28 12.81
CA VAL A 155 8.08 -11.07 14.00
C VAL A 155 8.93 -10.20 14.93
N ASN A 156 8.37 -9.76 16.05
CA ASN A 156 9.06 -8.92 17.03
C ASN A 156 9.51 -9.71 18.26
N GLU A 157 8.73 -10.70 18.67
CA GLU A 157 8.94 -11.51 19.85
C GLU A 157 8.96 -13.01 19.52
N TYR A 158 9.45 -13.82 20.43
CA TYR A 158 9.49 -15.28 20.23
C TYR A 158 8.08 -15.90 20.08
N THR A 159 7.11 -15.37 20.75
CA THR A 159 5.70 -15.77 20.61
C THR A 159 5.16 -15.52 19.18
N ASP A 160 5.51 -14.41 18.58
CA ASP A 160 5.15 -14.11 17.18
C ASP A 160 5.74 -15.16 16.22
N LEU A 161 6.98 -15.59 16.49
CA LEU A 161 7.62 -16.64 15.68
C LEU A 161 6.87 -17.97 15.78
N LEU A 162 6.43 -18.37 16.96
CA LEU A 162 5.65 -19.60 17.14
C LEU A 162 4.32 -19.53 16.40
N ASP A 163 3.62 -18.41 16.48
CA ASP A 163 2.36 -18.19 15.77
C ASP A 163 2.57 -18.17 14.24
N LEU A 164 3.66 -17.54 13.76
CA LEU A 164 4.04 -17.55 12.35
C LEU A 164 4.29 -18.98 11.85
N ILE A 165 5.07 -19.78 12.59
CA ILE A 165 5.37 -21.19 12.24
C ILE A 165 4.08 -22.01 12.19
N GLN A 166 3.15 -21.80 13.14
CA GLN A 166 1.86 -22.49 13.14
C GLN A 166 1.01 -22.12 11.92
N ALA A 167 0.93 -20.84 11.58
CA ALA A 167 0.23 -20.35 10.39
C ALA A 167 0.87 -20.90 9.11
N ARG A 168 2.20 -20.83 9.01
CA ARG A 168 3.00 -21.36 7.90
C ARG A 168 2.75 -22.86 7.69
N LYS A 169 2.81 -23.66 8.76
CA LYS A 169 2.52 -25.10 8.70
C LYS A 169 1.16 -25.39 8.07
N THR A 170 0.13 -24.61 8.42
CA THR A 170 -1.23 -24.80 7.89
C THR A 170 -1.28 -24.55 6.39
N ILE A 171 -0.64 -23.47 5.92
CA ILE A 171 -0.57 -23.13 4.49
C ILE A 171 0.28 -24.15 3.74
N GLU A 172 1.43 -24.55 4.27
CA GLU A 172 2.32 -25.53 3.63
C GLU A 172 1.66 -26.89 3.44
N MET A 173 0.89 -27.38 4.40
CA MET A 173 0.18 -28.65 4.27
C MET A 173 -0.75 -28.68 3.05
N GLU A 174 -1.53 -27.62 2.83
CA GLU A 174 -2.41 -27.54 1.66
C GLU A 174 -1.61 -27.28 0.38
N THR A 175 -0.55 -26.47 0.46
CA THR A 175 0.36 -26.22 -0.66
C THR A 175 0.99 -27.52 -1.18
N VAL A 176 1.51 -28.37 -0.29
CA VAL A 176 2.09 -29.68 -0.62
C VAL A 176 1.05 -30.63 -1.21
N ARG A 177 -0.16 -30.64 -0.64
CA ARG A 177 -1.27 -31.47 -1.17
C ARG A 177 -1.59 -31.11 -2.62
N LEU A 178 -1.69 -29.82 -2.93
CA LEU A 178 -1.94 -29.34 -4.30
C LEU A 178 -0.73 -29.58 -5.21
N ALA A 179 0.48 -29.35 -4.71
CA ALA A 179 1.71 -29.61 -5.45
C ALA A 179 1.81 -31.09 -5.87
N ALA A 180 1.50 -32.01 -4.96
CA ALA A 180 1.52 -33.44 -5.26
C ALA A 180 0.51 -33.84 -6.36
N ALA A 181 -0.64 -33.15 -6.43
CA ALA A 181 -1.65 -33.39 -7.46
C ALA A 181 -1.29 -32.79 -8.83
N ASN A 182 -0.51 -31.68 -8.85
CA ASN A 182 -0.24 -30.89 -10.05
C ASN A 182 1.18 -31.02 -10.61
N ALA A 183 2.08 -31.70 -9.89
CA ALA A 183 3.50 -31.77 -10.21
C ALA A 183 3.77 -32.42 -11.57
N THR A 184 4.63 -31.80 -12.36
CA THR A 184 5.21 -32.40 -13.55
C THR A 184 6.49 -33.17 -13.20
N GLN A 185 6.93 -34.09 -14.07
CA GLN A 185 8.18 -34.83 -13.89
C GLN A 185 9.40 -33.91 -13.84
N GLU A 186 9.38 -32.81 -14.61
CA GLU A 186 10.46 -31.84 -14.61
C GLU A 186 10.52 -31.05 -13.28
N GLU A 187 9.40 -30.68 -12.72
CA GLU A 187 9.33 -30.02 -11.41
C GLU A 187 9.78 -30.93 -10.28
N LEU A 188 9.38 -32.21 -10.33
CA LEU A 188 9.88 -33.20 -9.37
C LEU A 188 11.40 -33.38 -9.47
N ARG A 189 11.97 -33.30 -10.68
CA ARG A 189 13.42 -33.33 -10.87
C ARG A 189 14.11 -32.11 -10.24
N LYS A 190 13.56 -30.90 -10.45
CA LYS A 190 14.04 -29.67 -9.81
C LYS A 190 13.95 -29.74 -8.29
N LEU A 191 12.85 -30.25 -7.76
CA LEU A 191 12.67 -30.42 -6.32
C LEU A 191 13.71 -31.36 -5.71
N ARG A 192 14.00 -32.50 -6.37
CA ARG A 192 15.07 -33.43 -5.93
C ARG A 192 16.46 -32.77 -5.97
N GLN A 193 16.71 -31.95 -6.97
CA GLN A 193 17.97 -31.19 -7.04
C GLN A 193 18.11 -30.20 -5.89
N SER A 194 17.04 -29.45 -5.57
CA SER A 194 17.01 -28.52 -4.44
C SER A 194 17.32 -29.23 -3.11
N VAL A 195 16.70 -30.39 -2.87
CA VAL A 195 16.98 -31.20 -1.67
C VAL A 195 18.46 -31.67 -1.65
N SER A 196 19.00 -32.10 -2.80
CA SER A 196 20.39 -32.53 -2.88
C SER A 196 21.38 -31.39 -2.62
N LEU A 197 21.05 -30.18 -3.09
CA LEU A 197 21.84 -28.97 -2.81
C LEU A 197 21.84 -28.65 -1.32
N TYR A 198 20.66 -28.65 -0.68
CA TYR A 198 20.52 -28.41 0.75
C TYR A 198 21.42 -29.36 1.57
N TYR A 199 21.34 -30.65 1.34
CA TYR A 199 22.20 -31.62 2.05
C TYR A 199 23.68 -31.43 1.81
N ARG A 200 24.07 -31.02 0.60
CA ARG A 200 25.45 -30.68 0.30
C ARG A 200 25.91 -29.45 1.07
N ASP A 201 25.12 -28.38 1.07
CA ASP A 201 25.46 -27.15 1.73
C ASP A 201 25.60 -27.36 3.26
N VAL A 202 24.72 -28.16 3.86
CA VAL A 202 24.82 -28.59 5.27
C VAL A 202 26.10 -29.39 5.53
N ALA A 203 26.41 -30.35 4.67
CA ALA A 203 27.63 -31.19 4.82
C ALA A 203 28.94 -30.40 4.67
N GLU A 204 28.92 -29.34 3.88
CA GLU A 204 30.07 -28.45 3.64
C GLU A 204 30.12 -27.26 4.62
N ASN A 205 29.24 -27.21 5.63
CA ASN A 205 29.06 -26.07 6.59
C ASN A 205 28.89 -24.72 5.87
N LYS A 206 28.21 -24.71 4.72
CA LYS A 206 27.81 -23.49 3.99
C LYS A 206 26.44 -23.00 4.45
N SER A 207 26.12 -21.71 4.21
CA SER A 207 24.76 -21.25 4.34
C SER A 207 23.86 -22.08 3.42
N HIS A 208 22.74 -22.55 3.99
CA HIS A 208 21.75 -23.35 3.28
C HIS A 208 20.40 -22.61 3.13
N ASP A 209 20.36 -21.32 3.48
CA ASP A 209 19.13 -20.51 3.46
C ASP A 209 18.55 -20.41 2.06
N GLU A 210 19.40 -20.22 1.05
CA GLU A 210 18.98 -20.13 -0.34
C GLU A 210 18.43 -21.49 -0.86
N SER A 211 19.10 -22.59 -0.54
CA SER A 211 18.63 -23.93 -0.95
C SER A 211 17.33 -24.33 -0.24
N ALA A 212 17.17 -23.96 1.03
CA ALA A 212 15.92 -24.14 1.78
C ALA A 212 14.79 -23.29 1.20
N TYR A 213 15.03 -22.00 0.94
CA TYR A 213 14.06 -21.11 0.30
C TYR A 213 13.60 -21.63 -1.05
N ASN A 214 14.55 -22.08 -1.90
CA ASN A 214 14.25 -22.63 -3.22
C ASN A 214 13.37 -23.87 -3.13
N PHE A 215 13.56 -24.74 -2.12
CA PHE A 215 12.70 -25.91 -1.90
C PHE A 215 11.23 -25.50 -1.66
N HIS A 216 10.97 -24.57 -0.77
CA HIS A 216 9.60 -24.09 -0.47
C HIS A 216 8.97 -23.38 -1.68
N THR A 217 9.75 -22.57 -2.39
CA THR A 217 9.29 -21.86 -3.59
C THR A 217 8.88 -22.83 -4.71
N ILE A 218 9.66 -23.88 -4.97
CA ILE A 218 9.32 -24.89 -5.98
C ILE A 218 8.00 -25.58 -5.62
N ILE A 219 7.80 -25.96 -4.38
CA ILE A 219 6.55 -26.59 -3.91
C ILE A 219 5.38 -25.62 -4.07
N ALA A 220 5.57 -24.34 -3.71
CA ALA A 220 4.54 -23.34 -3.83
C ALA A 220 4.12 -23.10 -5.29
N GLU A 221 5.08 -23.09 -6.23
CA GLU A 221 4.82 -22.99 -7.67
C GLU A 221 4.10 -24.23 -8.22
N MET A 222 4.49 -25.42 -7.78
CA MET A 222 3.84 -26.69 -8.14
C MET A 222 2.39 -26.74 -7.68
N SER A 223 2.03 -26.07 -6.60
CA SER A 223 0.65 -25.99 -6.12
C SER A 223 -0.32 -25.35 -7.12
N ARG A 224 0.17 -24.53 -8.06
CA ARG A 224 -0.60 -23.69 -9.02
C ARG A 224 -1.46 -22.63 -8.33
N ASN A 225 -1.26 -22.38 -7.05
CA ASN A 225 -1.94 -21.34 -6.28
C ASN A 225 -0.97 -20.19 -5.97
N LYS A 226 -1.05 -19.10 -6.76
CA LYS A 226 -0.17 -17.95 -6.59
C LYS A 226 -0.24 -17.31 -5.20
N TYR A 227 -1.39 -17.38 -4.53
CA TYR A 227 -1.56 -16.78 -3.21
C TYR A 227 -0.75 -17.54 -2.15
N PHE A 228 -0.68 -18.86 -2.22
CA PHE A 228 0.17 -19.64 -1.33
C PHE A 228 1.64 -19.28 -1.51
N LYS A 229 2.10 -19.09 -2.75
CA LYS A 229 3.47 -18.64 -3.02
C LYS A 229 3.76 -17.32 -2.30
N TYR A 230 2.98 -16.28 -2.54
CA TYR A 230 3.23 -14.97 -1.94
C TYR A 230 3.10 -14.95 -0.40
N LEU A 231 2.15 -15.71 0.16
CA LEU A 231 2.02 -15.83 1.61
C LEU A 231 3.23 -16.54 2.23
N LEU A 232 3.71 -17.63 1.61
CA LEU A 232 4.89 -18.34 2.08
C LEU A 232 6.16 -17.52 1.93
N ASP A 233 6.33 -16.78 0.83
CA ASP A 233 7.49 -15.89 0.61
C ASP A 233 7.60 -14.87 1.76
N ILE A 234 6.48 -14.23 2.17
CA ILE A 234 6.48 -13.28 3.27
C ILE A 234 6.79 -13.95 4.61
N MET A 235 6.18 -15.11 4.88
CA MET A 235 6.39 -15.82 6.15
C MET A 235 7.81 -16.32 6.31
N ILE A 236 8.41 -16.86 5.25
CA ILE A 236 9.80 -17.33 5.25
C ILE A 236 10.75 -16.14 5.44
N PHE A 237 10.49 -15.02 4.78
CA PHE A 237 11.29 -13.81 4.94
C PHE A 237 11.30 -13.30 6.39
N GLU A 238 10.14 -13.25 7.04
CA GLU A 238 10.06 -12.78 8.45
C GLU A 238 10.73 -13.75 9.42
N GLU A 239 10.64 -15.07 9.17
CA GLU A 239 11.35 -16.10 9.94
C GLU A 239 12.87 -15.92 9.84
N GLN A 240 13.41 -15.81 8.62
CA GLN A 240 14.86 -15.59 8.38
C GLN A 240 15.34 -14.31 9.05
N LYS A 241 14.55 -13.24 9.02
CA LYS A 241 14.86 -11.99 9.72
C LYS A 241 14.92 -12.14 11.24
N MET A 242 14.11 -13.01 11.81
CA MET A 242 14.17 -13.30 13.25
C MET A 242 15.39 -14.16 13.57
N GLU A 243 15.70 -15.19 12.78
CA GLU A 243 16.89 -16.02 12.93
C GLU A 243 18.16 -15.18 12.90
N GLU A 244 18.34 -14.30 11.88
CA GLU A 244 19.46 -13.37 11.79
C GLU A 244 19.62 -12.47 13.04
N ARG A 245 18.50 -12.10 13.67
CA ARG A 245 18.52 -11.30 14.92
C ARG A 245 18.96 -12.13 16.10
N MET A 246 18.50 -13.37 16.19
CA MET A 246 18.86 -14.30 17.27
C MET A 246 20.36 -14.66 17.21
N ASP A 247 20.87 -14.96 16.02
CA ASP A 247 22.28 -15.29 15.81
C ASP A 247 23.21 -14.13 16.24
N LYS A 248 22.81 -12.90 15.95
CA LYS A 248 23.56 -11.70 16.38
C LYS A 248 23.56 -11.50 17.90
N LEU A 249 22.58 -12.02 18.61
CA LEU A 249 22.54 -11.97 20.08
C LEU A 249 23.43 -13.04 20.71
N VAL A 250 23.44 -14.26 20.14
CA VAL A 250 24.24 -15.40 20.61
C VAL A 250 25.73 -15.18 20.33
N THR A 251 26.10 -14.55 19.21
CA THR A 251 27.51 -14.32 18.83
C THR A 251 28.16 -13.12 19.52
N LYS A 252 27.44 -12.39 20.36
CA LYS A 252 27.97 -11.23 21.14
C LYS A 252 28.36 -11.58 22.57
N GLU A 253 28.16 -12.82 23.00
CA GLU A 253 28.68 -13.38 24.24
C GLU A 253 30.00 -14.12 23.99
#